data_6fa012e3c2d22d59782aa418c85d4b7d
#
_entry.id   6fa012e3c2d22d59782aa418c85d4b7d
#
_cell.length_a   1.000
_cell.length_b   1.000
_cell.length_c   1.000
_cell.angle_alpha   90.00
_cell.angle_beta   90.00
_cell.angle_gamma   90.00
#
_symmetry.space_group_name_H-M   'P 1'
#
loop_
_entity.id
_entity.type
_entity.pdbx_description
1 polymer ?
#
loop_
_entity_poly.entity_id
_entity_poly.type
_entity_poly.pdbx_seq_one_letter_code
_entity_poly.pdbx_strand_id
1 'polypeptide(L)'
;VVTIAEESTAWPKVSRPSVDGGLGFSFKWNMGWMHDNLEFLREDPIHRKCHFDKATFAMTYHYGENFVLPLSHDEVVHLKGSLLAKMPGDDWQRMANLRLLLGYQWTFPGKQLLFMGGELGQAEEWNEDRQIDWPLAKGDSPGRGIQSWVRDLNQLYRSEPALWDADFVEAGFQWVNCNDRDASVLSFLRRDKSGARVLLIVINFTPVPRNDYRVGVPATGRWEELLNSDAAAYGGSNLGNDGGRETEGQPADGLEQSLVIDLPPLALVIFRLANLPLQ
;
A
#
# COMPACT_ATOMS: atom_id res chain seq x y z
N VAL A 1 12.74 -18.79 16.61
CA VAL A 1 13.00 -18.92 15.17
C VAL A 1 11.70 -18.62 14.46
N VAL A 2 11.73 -17.76 13.43
CA VAL A 2 10.60 -17.49 12.54
C VAL A 2 10.81 -18.32 11.28
N THR A 3 9.79 -19.06 10.85
CA THR A 3 9.78 -19.84 9.62
C THR A 3 8.72 -19.28 8.68
N ILE A 4 9.05 -19.10 7.42
CA ILE A 4 8.16 -18.52 6.40
C ILE A 4 8.06 -19.52 5.26
N ALA A 5 6.84 -19.90 4.89
CA ALA A 5 6.61 -20.80 3.77
C ALA A 5 6.43 -20.01 2.48
N GLU A 6 7.21 -20.35 1.47
CA GLU A 6 6.95 -20.00 0.08
C GLU A 6 6.08 -21.11 -0.52
N GLU A 7 4.78 -20.92 -0.44
CA GLU A 7 3.81 -21.92 -0.85
C GLU A 7 2.68 -21.23 -1.63
N SER A 8 2.56 -21.57 -2.90
CA SER A 8 1.68 -20.89 -3.86
C SER A 8 0.29 -21.52 -4.02
N THR A 9 0.08 -22.70 -3.40
CA THR A 9 -1.20 -23.40 -3.53
C THR A 9 -2.23 -22.94 -2.48
N ALA A 10 -3.45 -23.44 -2.61
CA ALA A 10 -4.51 -23.23 -1.63
C ALA A 10 -4.43 -24.20 -0.42
N TRP A 11 -3.25 -24.76 -0.12
CA TRP A 11 -3.08 -25.64 1.05
C TRP A 11 -3.45 -24.89 2.33
N PRO A 12 -4.41 -25.40 3.12
CA PRO A 12 -4.91 -24.67 4.29
C PRO A 12 -4.00 -24.82 5.50
N LYS A 13 -4.07 -23.82 6.40
CA LYS A 13 -3.41 -23.83 7.71
C LYS A 13 -1.90 -23.98 7.69
N VAL A 14 -1.23 -23.47 6.66
CA VAL A 14 0.24 -23.49 6.57
C VAL A 14 0.85 -22.75 7.76
N SER A 15 0.30 -21.60 8.14
CA SER A 15 0.78 -20.75 9.24
C SER A 15 -0.02 -20.96 10.55
N ARG A 16 -0.71 -22.08 10.70
CA ARG A 16 -1.38 -22.44 11.96
C ARG A 16 -0.57 -23.46 12.74
N PRO A 17 -0.68 -23.47 14.08
CA PRO A 17 0.02 -24.45 14.92
C PRO A 17 -0.30 -25.88 14.55
N SER A 18 0.68 -26.79 14.73
CA SER A 18 0.50 -28.22 14.45
C SER A 18 -0.60 -28.87 15.32
N VAL A 19 -0.81 -28.34 16.54
CA VAL A 19 -1.90 -28.81 17.43
C VAL A 19 -3.29 -28.48 16.89
N ASP A 20 -3.40 -27.47 16.01
CA ASP A 20 -4.63 -27.08 15.32
C ASP A 20 -4.76 -27.72 13.93
N GLY A 21 -3.88 -28.69 13.62
CA GLY A 21 -3.81 -29.37 12.32
C GLY A 21 -3.12 -28.54 11.22
N GLY A 22 -2.33 -27.55 11.61
CA GLY A 22 -1.53 -26.75 10.70
C GLY A 22 -0.11 -27.30 10.50
N LEU A 23 0.66 -26.66 9.61
CA LEU A 23 2.06 -27.04 9.32
C LEU A 23 3.07 -26.40 10.29
N GLY A 24 2.67 -25.42 11.08
CA GLY A 24 3.52 -24.80 12.11
C GLY A 24 4.48 -23.71 11.59
N PHE A 25 4.33 -23.25 10.36
CA PHE A 25 5.05 -22.06 9.91
C PHE A 25 4.56 -20.81 10.62
N SER A 26 5.43 -19.83 10.80
CA SER A 26 5.05 -18.53 11.38
C SER A 26 4.25 -17.70 10.37
N PHE A 27 4.63 -17.77 9.10
CA PHE A 27 4.03 -17.01 8.00
C PHE A 27 4.02 -17.82 6.70
N LYS A 28 3.19 -17.36 5.77
CA LYS A 28 3.11 -17.85 4.38
C LYS A 28 3.18 -16.65 3.42
N TRP A 29 3.86 -16.78 2.27
CA TRP A 29 3.80 -15.76 1.23
C TRP A 29 2.41 -15.68 0.61
N ASN A 30 1.90 -14.44 0.43
CA ASN A 30 0.65 -14.19 -0.28
C ASN A 30 0.93 -14.00 -1.78
N MET A 31 1.13 -15.11 -2.49
CA MET A 31 1.40 -15.08 -3.93
C MET A 31 0.20 -14.53 -4.72
N GLY A 32 -1.03 -14.76 -4.24
CA GLY A 32 -2.24 -14.21 -4.86
C GLY A 32 -2.27 -12.68 -4.79
N TRP A 33 -1.98 -12.10 -3.62
CA TRP A 33 -1.88 -10.64 -3.47
C TRP A 33 -0.84 -10.05 -4.43
N MET A 34 0.33 -10.65 -4.51
CA MET A 34 1.41 -10.20 -5.39
C MET A 34 0.98 -10.23 -6.86
N HIS A 35 0.48 -11.38 -7.32
CA HIS A 35 0.07 -11.58 -8.71
C HIS A 35 -1.04 -10.59 -9.12
N ASP A 36 -2.12 -10.52 -8.31
CA ASP A 36 -3.28 -9.69 -8.62
C ASP A 36 -2.92 -8.20 -8.66
N ASN A 37 -2.10 -7.73 -7.72
CA ASN A 37 -1.70 -6.31 -7.69
C ASN A 37 -0.73 -5.95 -8.81
N LEU A 38 0.22 -6.82 -9.14
CA LEU A 38 1.13 -6.57 -10.28
C LEU A 38 0.37 -6.61 -11.61
N GLU A 39 -0.57 -7.52 -11.77
CA GLU A 39 -1.42 -7.57 -12.97
C GLU A 39 -2.31 -6.33 -13.07
N PHE A 40 -2.95 -5.92 -11.96
CA PHE A 40 -3.76 -4.71 -11.92
C PHE A 40 -2.97 -3.44 -12.26
N LEU A 41 -1.79 -3.28 -11.68
CA LEU A 41 -0.97 -2.08 -11.91
C LEU A 41 -0.28 -2.04 -13.28
N ARG A 42 -0.12 -3.18 -13.96
CA ARG A 42 0.33 -3.25 -15.36
C ARG A 42 -0.69 -2.72 -16.35
N GLU A 43 -1.98 -2.76 -16.00
CA GLU A 43 -3.03 -2.22 -16.85
C GLU A 43 -2.85 -0.71 -17.04
N ASP A 44 -3.10 -0.24 -18.26
CA ASP A 44 -3.25 1.19 -18.49
C ASP A 44 -4.33 1.74 -17.53
N PRO A 45 -4.08 2.85 -16.84
CA PRO A 45 -5.03 3.41 -15.86
C PRO A 45 -6.47 3.55 -16.37
N ILE A 46 -6.66 3.78 -17.68
CA ILE A 46 -8.01 3.87 -18.30
C ILE A 46 -8.80 2.56 -18.21
N HIS A 47 -8.11 1.41 -18.12
CA HIS A 47 -8.71 0.08 -18.05
C HIS A 47 -8.84 -0.45 -16.62
N ARG A 48 -8.19 0.16 -15.64
CA ARG A 48 -8.15 -0.32 -14.23
C ARG A 48 -9.54 -0.47 -13.62
N LYS A 49 -10.50 0.36 -14.01
CA LYS A 49 -11.89 0.23 -13.57
C LYS A 49 -12.53 -1.13 -13.89
N CYS A 50 -12.10 -1.78 -14.98
CA CYS A 50 -12.60 -3.09 -15.39
C CYS A 50 -11.96 -4.24 -14.60
N HIS A 51 -10.83 -3.99 -13.95
CA HIS A 51 -10.03 -4.97 -13.21
C HIS A 51 -9.90 -4.63 -11.73
N PHE A 52 -10.75 -3.74 -11.21
CA PHE A 52 -10.64 -3.17 -9.88
C PHE A 52 -10.71 -4.21 -8.75
N ASP A 53 -11.38 -5.34 -9.00
CA ASP A 53 -11.44 -6.45 -8.06
C ASP A 53 -10.07 -7.02 -7.70
N LYS A 54 -9.11 -6.99 -8.61
CA LYS A 54 -7.76 -7.50 -8.36
C LYS A 54 -7.07 -6.76 -7.20
N ALA A 55 -7.32 -5.46 -7.07
CA ALA A 55 -6.77 -4.69 -5.94
C ALA A 55 -7.38 -5.08 -4.58
N THR A 56 -8.58 -5.68 -4.57
CA THR A 56 -9.33 -5.93 -3.32
C THR A 56 -9.47 -7.42 -2.98
N PHE A 57 -9.28 -8.31 -3.96
CA PHE A 57 -9.60 -9.73 -3.85
C PHE A 57 -8.86 -10.43 -2.70
N ALA A 58 -7.60 -10.07 -2.45
CA ALA A 58 -6.79 -10.70 -1.41
C ALA A 58 -7.41 -10.63 0.00
N MET A 59 -8.26 -9.63 0.28
CA MET A 59 -8.96 -9.55 1.57
C MET A 59 -9.99 -10.65 1.79
N THR A 60 -10.50 -11.29 0.74
CA THR A 60 -11.49 -12.35 0.85
C THR A 60 -10.96 -13.60 1.56
N TYR A 61 -9.64 -13.80 1.54
CA TYR A 61 -8.97 -14.95 2.18
C TYR A 61 -7.87 -14.55 3.18
N HIS A 62 -7.67 -13.25 3.39
CA HIS A 62 -6.54 -12.71 4.16
C HIS A 62 -6.40 -13.32 5.56
N TYR A 63 -7.51 -13.54 6.26
CA TYR A 63 -7.48 -14.05 7.63
C TYR A 63 -7.33 -15.59 7.73
N GLY A 64 -7.21 -16.28 6.60
CA GLY A 64 -6.94 -17.72 6.57
C GLY A 64 -5.55 -18.09 7.06
N GLU A 65 -4.56 -17.21 6.81
CA GLU A 65 -3.14 -17.42 7.12
C GLU A 65 -2.51 -16.15 7.70
N ASN A 66 -1.30 -16.26 8.24
CA ASN A 66 -0.45 -15.12 8.57
C ASN A 66 0.40 -14.78 7.34
N PHE A 67 0.00 -13.77 6.59
CA PHE A 67 0.63 -13.50 5.30
C PHE A 67 1.84 -12.56 5.36
N VAL A 68 2.82 -12.86 4.51
CA VAL A 68 3.85 -11.93 4.02
C VAL A 68 3.44 -11.50 2.61
N LEU A 69 3.53 -10.22 2.31
CA LEU A 69 3.23 -9.62 1.00
C LEU A 69 4.54 -9.58 0.19
N PRO A 70 4.79 -10.57 -0.70
CA PRO A 70 6.08 -10.64 -1.38
C PRO A 70 6.10 -9.75 -2.62
N LEU A 71 7.16 -8.96 -2.74
CA LEU A 71 7.74 -8.48 -3.99
C LEU A 71 9.15 -9.06 -4.01
N SER A 72 9.25 -10.33 -4.39
CA SER A 72 10.45 -11.15 -4.23
C SER A 72 11.36 -11.09 -5.45
N HIS A 73 12.42 -11.93 -5.46
CA HIS A 73 13.27 -12.09 -6.63
C HIS A 73 12.50 -12.64 -7.83
N ASP A 74 11.51 -13.50 -7.60
CA ASP A 74 10.75 -14.14 -8.68
C ASP A 74 10.03 -13.16 -9.60
N GLU A 75 9.67 -11.99 -9.11
CA GLU A 75 8.99 -10.97 -9.90
C GLU A 75 9.96 -10.16 -10.76
N VAL A 76 11.27 -10.24 -10.52
CA VAL A 76 12.26 -9.34 -11.12
C VAL A 76 13.45 -10.07 -11.79
N VAL A 77 13.31 -11.36 -12.09
CA VAL A 77 14.31 -12.22 -12.74
C VAL A 77 13.71 -12.96 -13.94
N HIS A 78 14.55 -13.59 -14.73
CA HIS A 78 14.17 -14.51 -15.81
C HIS A 78 13.23 -13.89 -16.87
N LEU A 79 13.60 -12.72 -17.37
CA LEU A 79 12.88 -11.97 -18.42
C LEU A 79 11.51 -11.42 -17.96
N LYS A 80 11.27 -11.33 -16.66
CA LYS A 80 10.06 -10.71 -16.11
C LYS A 80 10.17 -9.20 -15.99
N GLY A 81 11.36 -8.62 -16.13
CA GLY A 81 11.65 -7.19 -15.99
C GLY A 81 11.62 -6.70 -14.54
N SER A 82 12.07 -5.49 -14.28
CA SER A 82 12.02 -4.88 -12.94
C SER A 82 10.61 -4.52 -12.51
N LEU A 83 10.40 -4.17 -11.23
CA LEU A 83 9.12 -3.64 -10.77
C LEU A 83 8.73 -2.36 -11.53
N LEU A 84 9.70 -1.46 -11.78
CA LEU A 84 9.48 -0.24 -12.55
C LEU A 84 9.10 -0.53 -14.00
N ALA A 85 9.73 -1.53 -14.63
CA ALA A 85 9.47 -1.93 -16.00
C ALA A 85 8.02 -2.45 -16.21
N LYS A 86 7.38 -2.90 -15.14
CA LYS A 86 5.98 -3.38 -15.17
C LYS A 86 4.96 -2.23 -15.17
N MET A 87 5.37 -1.02 -14.78
CA MET A 87 4.48 0.12 -14.63
C MET A 87 4.23 0.80 -15.98
N PRO A 88 2.96 1.09 -16.34
CA PRO A 88 2.60 1.76 -17.57
C PRO A 88 2.83 3.27 -17.51
N GLY A 89 2.83 3.91 -18.70
CA GLY A 89 2.89 5.33 -18.86
C GLY A 89 4.30 5.88 -19.13
N ASP A 90 4.44 7.19 -19.04
CA ASP A 90 5.73 7.89 -19.13
C ASP A 90 6.59 7.68 -17.86
N ASP A 91 7.80 8.19 -17.86
CA ASP A 91 8.74 7.96 -16.75
C ASP A 91 8.21 8.48 -15.41
N TRP A 92 7.50 9.61 -15.39
CA TRP A 92 6.88 10.13 -14.18
C TRP A 92 5.76 9.21 -13.67
N GLN A 93 4.88 8.77 -14.58
CA GLN A 93 3.76 7.87 -14.26
C GLN A 93 4.25 6.51 -13.78
N ARG A 94 5.32 5.98 -14.37
CA ARG A 94 5.95 4.72 -13.94
C ARG A 94 6.48 4.82 -12.51
N MET A 95 7.19 5.92 -12.18
CA MET A 95 7.67 6.17 -10.83
C MET A 95 6.52 6.39 -9.84
N ALA A 96 5.46 7.11 -10.25
CA ALA A 96 4.27 7.30 -9.43
C ALA A 96 3.56 5.98 -9.12
N ASN A 97 3.35 5.11 -10.12
CA ASN A 97 2.79 3.77 -9.95
C ASN A 97 3.66 2.90 -9.02
N LEU A 98 4.99 2.99 -9.12
CA LEU A 98 5.88 2.24 -8.23
C LEU A 98 5.77 2.73 -6.77
N ARG A 99 5.73 4.06 -6.55
CA ARG A 99 5.46 4.61 -5.20
C ARG A 99 4.11 4.14 -4.66
N LEU A 100 3.09 4.12 -5.51
CA LEU A 100 1.75 3.64 -5.15
C LEU A 100 1.76 2.16 -4.77
N LEU A 101 2.40 1.29 -5.56
CA LEU A 101 2.54 -0.15 -5.24
C LEU A 101 3.22 -0.36 -3.88
N LEU A 102 4.34 0.31 -3.64
CA LEU A 102 5.08 0.21 -2.38
C LEU A 102 4.25 0.76 -1.21
N GLY A 103 3.58 1.90 -1.38
CA GLY A 103 2.67 2.43 -0.37
C GLY A 103 1.53 1.46 -0.04
N TYR A 104 0.95 0.82 -1.06
CA TYR A 104 -0.09 -0.18 -0.86
C TYR A 104 0.43 -1.42 -0.13
N GLN A 105 1.63 -1.91 -0.47
CA GLN A 105 2.28 -3.02 0.23
C GLN A 105 2.48 -2.72 1.73
N TRP A 106 2.91 -1.49 2.09
CA TRP A 106 3.15 -1.11 3.49
C TRP A 106 1.87 -0.87 4.29
N THR A 107 0.77 -0.53 3.63
CA THR A 107 -0.50 -0.21 4.29
C THR A 107 -1.52 -1.35 4.28
N PHE A 108 -1.42 -2.29 3.33
CA PHE A 108 -2.23 -3.51 3.33
C PHE A 108 -1.83 -4.41 4.51
N PRO A 109 -2.80 -5.13 5.15
CA PRO A 109 -2.45 -6.03 6.26
C PRO A 109 -1.50 -7.14 5.81
N GLY A 110 -0.51 -7.46 6.66
CA GLY A 110 0.52 -8.47 6.40
C GLY A 110 1.93 -7.92 6.58
N LYS A 111 2.93 -8.80 6.46
CA LYS A 111 4.35 -8.42 6.59
C LYS A 111 4.94 -8.17 5.21
N GLN A 112 5.79 -7.16 5.09
CA GLN A 112 6.38 -6.76 3.82
C GLN A 112 7.62 -7.59 3.50
N LEU A 113 7.77 -7.96 2.22
CA LEU A 113 8.99 -8.47 1.65
C LEU A 113 9.28 -7.72 0.36
N LEU A 114 10.38 -7.01 0.33
CA LEU A 114 10.86 -6.30 -0.85
C LEU A 114 12.27 -6.81 -1.18
N PHE A 115 12.46 -7.31 -2.40
CA PHE A 115 13.76 -7.78 -2.86
C PHE A 115 14.69 -6.61 -3.16
N MET A 116 16.00 -6.85 -2.97
CA MET A 116 17.05 -5.84 -3.14
C MET A 116 16.98 -5.11 -4.48
N GLY A 117 17.13 -3.78 -4.46
CA GLY A 117 17.03 -2.91 -5.64
C GLY A 117 15.61 -2.41 -5.92
N GLY A 118 14.56 -3.04 -5.39
CA GLY A 118 13.18 -2.58 -5.51
C GLY A 118 12.98 -1.20 -4.88
N GLU A 119 13.71 -0.90 -3.80
CA GLU A 119 13.73 0.39 -3.11
C GLU A 119 14.41 1.52 -3.90
N LEU A 120 15.06 1.21 -5.01
CA LEU A 120 15.72 2.19 -5.88
C LEU A 120 14.96 2.44 -7.18
N GLY A 121 13.92 1.63 -7.47
CA GLY A 121 13.20 1.74 -8.73
C GLY A 121 14.09 1.49 -9.96
N GLN A 122 14.91 0.44 -9.90
CA GLN A 122 15.76 0.05 -11.02
C GLN A 122 14.92 -0.16 -12.30
N ALA A 123 15.42 0.34 -13.43
CA ALA A 123 14.77 0.14 -14.73
C ALA A 123 15.03 -1.26 -15.29
N GLU A 124 16.24 -1.78 -15.06
CA GLU A 124 16.65 -3.10 -15.53
C GLU A 124 16.24 -4.20 -14.54
N GLU A 125 16.04 -5.39 -15.09
CA GLU A 125 15.83 -6.61 -14.35
C GLU A 125 17.03 -6.90 -13.45
N TRP A 126 16.79 -7.50 -12.28
CA TRP A 126 17.87 -7.93 -11.40
C TRP A 126 18.70 -9.05 -12.07
N ASN A 127 20.00 -8.98 -11.88
CA ASN A 127 20.95 -9.94 -12.46
C ASN A 127 22.06 -10.22 -11.46
N GLU A 128 22.36 -11.49 -11.23
CA GLU A 128 23.40 -11.97 -10.29
C GLU A 128 24.81 -11.56 -10.68
N ASP A 129 25.06 -11.35 -11.97
CA ASP A 129 26.37 -10.94 -12.50
C ASP A 129 26.59 -9.43 -12.47
N ARG A 130 25.61 -8.63 -11.99
CA ARG A 130 25.67 -7.18 -11.96
C ARG A 130 25.46 -6.64 -10.55
N GLN A 131 26.05 -5.50 -10.29
CA GLN A 131 25.77 -4.71 -9.09
C GLN A 131 24.39 -4.04 -9.22
N ILE A 132 23.76 -3.80 -8.06
CA ILE A 132 22.63 -2.87 -7.96
C ILE A 132 23.07 -1.49 -8.47
N ASP A 133 22.21 -0.80 -9.19
CA ASP A 133 22.49 0.52 -9.75
C ASP A 133 22.53 1.60 -8.64
N TRP A 134 23.61 1.60 -7.84
CA TRP A 134 23.82 2.54 -6.74
C TRP A 134 23.83 4.01 -7.14
N PRO A 135 24.20 4.45 -8.35
CA PRO A 135 23.96 5.80 -8.84
C PRO A 135 22.52 6.29 -8.69
N LEU A 136 21.51 5.41 -8.77
CA LEU A 136 20.11 5.77 -8.55
C LEU A 136 19.80 6.31 -7.13
N ALA A 137 20.64 5.99 -6.16
CA ALA A 137 20.52 6.51 -4.79
C ALA A 137 21.16 7.88 -4.57
N LYS A 138 21.76 8.50 -5.61
CA LYS A 138 22.58 9.70 -5.48
C LYS A 138 21.96 10.91 -6.20
N GLY A 139 22.30 12.11 -5.71
CA GLY A 139 21.90 13.38 -6.34
C GLY A 139 20.39 13.54 -6.45
N ASP A 140 19.92 14.04 -7.57
CA ASP A 140 18.50 14.26 -7.89
C ASP A 140 17.91 13.12 -8.75
N SER A 141 18.51 11.93 -8.65
CA SER A 141 18.01 10.74 -9.34
C SER A 141 16.59 10.40 -8.90
N PRO A 142 15.70 9.98 -9.83
CA PRO A 142 14.37 9.51 -9.50
C PRO A 142 14.37 8.35 -8.49
N GLY A 143 15.37 7.47 -8.51
CA GLY A 143 15.54 6.38 -7.57
C GLY A 143 15.74 6.84 -6.13
N ARG A 144 16.35 8.02 -5.91
CA ARG A 144 16.44 8.62 -4.57
C ARG A 144 15.06 8.98 -4.01
N GLY A 145 14.13 9.40 -4.86
CA GLY A 145 12.74 9.63 -4.45
C GLY A 145 12.08 8.35 -3.96
N ILE A 146 12.25 7.23 -4.69
CA ILE A 146 11.75 5.91 -4.27
C ILE A 146 12.41 5.46 -2.95
N GLN A 147 13.73 5.60 -2.82
CA GLN A 147 14.45 5.26 -1.59
C GLN A 147 13.96 6.08 -0.38
N SER A 148 13.74 7.38 -0.58
CA SER A 148 13.19 8.25 0.46
C SER A 148 11.78 7.82 0.86
N TRP A 149 10.94 7.46 -0.12
CA TRP A 149 9.60 6.94 0.12
C TRP A 149 9.62 5.65 0.95
N VAL A 150 10.44 4.67 0.57
CA VAL A 150 10.59 3.40 1.33
C VAL A 150 11.12 3.64 2.74
N ARG A 151 12.09 4.56 2.90
CA ARG A 151 12.61 4.95 4.23
C ARG A 151 11.48 5.49 5.11
N ASP A 152 10.67 6.40 4.58
CA ASP A 152 9.63 7.07 5.35
C ASP A 152 8.42 6.13 5.62
N LEU A 153 8.11 5.22 4.67
CA LEU A 153 7.18 4.10 4.91
C LEU A 153 7.67 3.19 6.05
N ASN A 154 8.94 2.82 6.07
CA ASN A 154 9.53 2.02 7.16
C ASN A 154 9.48 2.75 8.50
N GLN A 155 9.71 4.06 8.51
CA GLN A 155 9.61 4.87 9.71
C GLN A 155 8.17 4.93 10.22
N LEU A 156 7.21 5.18 9.33
CA LEU A 156 5.79 5.18 9.65
C LEU A 156 5.34 3.81 10.18
N TYR A 157 5.69 2.72 9.48
CA TYR A 157 5.35 1.37 9.88
C TYR A 157 5.83 1.05 11.30
N ARG A 158 7.04 1.49 11.67
CA ARG A 158 7.59 1.27 13.02
C ARG A 158 6.92 2.11 14.10
N SER A 159 6.45 3.31 13.76
CA SER A 159 5.86 4.25 14.71
C SER A 159 4.35 4.11 14.88
N GLU A 160 3.64 3.51 13.88
CA GLU A 160 2.19 3.40 13.86
C GLU A 160 1.72 1.94 14.05
N PRO A 161 1.34 1.55 15.27
CA PRO A 161 0.86 0.20 15.57
C PRO A 161 -0.33 -0.25 14.70
N ALA A 162 -1.14 0.68 14.23
CA ALA A 162 -2.25 0.39 13.32
C ALA A 162 -1.82 -0.33 12.03
N LEU A 163 -0.55 -0.23 11.62
CA LEU A 163 -0.03 -0.87 10.41
C LEU A 163 0.45 -2.32 10.63
N TRP A 164 0.64 -2.77 11.89
CA TRP A 164 1.26 -4.08 12.13
C TRP A 164 0.71 -4.88 13.30
N ASP A 165 0.07 -4.23 14.28
CA ASP A 165 -0.32 -4.90 15.53
C ASP A 165 -1.53 -5.84 15.32
N ALA A 166 -2.44 -5.48 14.43
CA ALA A 166 -3.68 -6.20 14.16
C ALA A 166 -3.77 -6.77 12.72
N ASP A 167 -2.62 -7.10 12.10
CA ASP A 167 -2.58 -7.56 10.70
C ASP A 167 -3.41 -8.82 10.42
N PHE A 168 -3.54 -9.71 11.39
CA PHE A 168 -4.12 -11.04 11.20
C PHE A 168 -5.48 -11.22 11.90
N VAL A 169 -6.13 -10.11 12.25
CA VAL A 169 -7.47 -10.09 12.86
C VAL A 169 -8.35 -9.07 12.15
N GLU A 170 -9.63 -9.41 11.98
CA GLU A 170 -10.59 -8.59 11.23
C GLU A 170 -10.73 -7.15 11.78
N ALA A 171 -10.62 -6.98 13.10
CA ALA A 171 -10.72 -5.67 13.73
C ALA A 171 -9.64 -4.68 13.29
N GLY A 172 -8.51 -5.16 12.74
CA GLY A 172 -7.40 -4.33 12.26
C GLY A 172 -7.62 -3.65 10.91
N PHE A 173 -8.66 -4.05 10.17
CA PHE A 173 -8.92 -3.54 8.82
C PHE A 173 -10.40 -3.32 8.57
N GLN A 174 -10.71 -2.25 7.82
CA GLN A 174 -12.08 -2.01 7.35
C GLN A 174 -12.03 -1.28 6.01
N TRP A 175 -12.72 -1.80 5.00
CA TRP A 175 -12.98 -1.01 3.81
C TRP A 175 -13.84 0.21 4.17
N VAL A 176 -13.45 1.37 3.67
CA VAL A 176 -14.30 2.58 3.63
C VAL A 176 -15.06 2.57 2.31
N ASN A 177 -14.34 2.58 1.20
CA ASN A 177 -14.93 2.39 -0.12
C ASN A 177 -14.02 1.53 -1.00
N CYS A 178 -14.47 0.34 -1.35
CA CYS A 178 -13.79 -0.57 -2.28
C CYS A 178 -14.52 -0.73 -3.62
N ASN A 179 -15.50 0.13 -3.90
CA ASN A 179 -16.39 0.00 -5.07
C ASN A 179 -16.39 1.22 -5.99
N ASP A 180 -15.58 2.25 -5.73
CA ASP A 180 -15.48 3.43 -6.59
C ASP A 180 -14.61 3.14 -7.82
N ARG A 181 -15.15 2.25 -8.67
CA ARG A 181 -14.49 1.77 -9.90
C ARG A 181 -14.35 2.87 -10.95
N ASP A 182 -15.36 3.74 -11.07
CA ASP A 182 -15.36 4.79 -12.07
C ASP A 182 -14.28 5.84 -11.82
N ALA A 183 -14.08 6.22 -10.57
CA ALA A 183 -12.96 7.07 -10.17
C ALA A 183 -11.65 6.27 -10.04
N SER A 184 -11.71 4.93 -9.95
CA SER A 184 -10.61 4.05 -9.59
C SER A 184 -9.91 4.49 -8.29
N VAL A 185 -10.72 4.77 -7.27
CA VAL A 185 -10.28 5.17 -5.93
C VAL A 185 -10.62 4.08 -4.94
N LEU A 186 -9.68 3.78 -4.05
CA LEU A 186 -9.79 2.79 -2.99
C LEU A 186 -9.53 3.46 -1.65
N SER A 187 -10.36 3.17 -0.64
CA SER A 187 -10.12 3.68 0.70
C SER A 187 -10.42 2.64 1.77
N PHE A 188 -9.59 2.64 2.83
CA PHE A 188 -9.72 1.73 3.95
C PHE A 188 -9.11 2.29 5.23
N LEU A 189 -9.52 1.72 6.35
CA LEU A 189 -8.99 2.03 7.67
C LEU A 189 -8.07 0.91 8.14
N ARG A 190 -6.99 1.30 8.82
CA ARG A 190 -6.16 0.42 9.63
C ARG A 190 -6.30 0.79 11.10
N ARG A 191 -6.38 -0.21 11.96
CA ARG A 191 -6.48 -0.01 13.41
C ARG A 191 -5.48 -0.90 14.15
N ASP A 192 -4.99 -0.40 15.28
CA ASP A 192 -4.27 -1.24 16.24
C ASP A 192 -5.26 -2.14 17.02
N LYS A 193 -4.77 -3.09 17.78
CA LYS A 193 -5.60 -4.00 18.61
C LYS A 193 -6.49 -3.28 19.62
N SER A 194 -6.05 -2.12 20.10
CA SER A 194 -6.83 -1.35 21.08
C SER A 194 -7.96 -0.54 20.41
N GLY A 195 -7.88 -0.32 19.09
CA GLY A 195 -8.76 0.59 18.34
C GLY A 195 -8.48 2.08 18.58
N ALA A 196 -7.46 2.43 19.38
CA ALA A 196 -7.12 3.81 19.70
C ALA A 196 -6.35 4.52 18.58
N ARG A 197 -5.60 3.76 17.80
CA ARG A 197 -4.87 4.27 16.62
C ARG A 197 -5.63 3.90 15.37
N VAL A 198 -6.05 4.92 14.62
CA VAL A 198 -6.77 4.75 13.37
C VAL A 198 -6.07 5.52 12.27
N LEU A 199 -5.75 4.83 11.19
CA LEU A 199 -5.26 5.43 9.95
C LEU A 199 -6.33 5.28 8.87
N LEU A 200 -6.50 6.32 8.06
CA LEU A 200 -7.22 6.28 6.80
C LEU A 200 -6.21 6.25 5.67
N ILE A 201 -6.35 5.30 4.78
CA ILE A 201 -5.57 5.19 3.55
C ILE A 201 -6.51 5.44 2.37
N VAL A 202 -6.11 6.34 1.47
CA VAL A 202 -6.86 6.63 0.24
C VAL A 202 -5.91 6.56 -0.95
N ILE A 203 -6.31 5.84 -1.99
CA ILE A 203 -5.49 5.53 -3.17
C ILE A 203 -6.21 5.95 -4.44
N ASN A 204 -5.58 6.77 -5.26
CA ASN A 204 -6.02 7.11 -6.60
C ASN A 204 -5.17 6.36 -7.64
N PHE A 205 -5.77 5.40 -8.32
CA PHE A 205 -5.10 4.59 -9.34
C PHE A 205 -5.11 5.22 -10.74
N THR A 206 -5.48 6.49 -10.86
CA THR A 206 -5.54 7.20 -12.15
C THR A 206 -4.59 8.37 -12.22
N PRO A 207 -4.12 8.79 -13.42
CA PRO A 207 -3.31 10.00 -13.58
C PRO A 207 -4.13 11.30 -13.50
N VAL A 208 -5.40 11.22 -13.09
CA VAL A 208 -6.28 12.36 -12.95
C VAL A 208 -6.40 12.72 -11.47
N PRO A 209 -5.99 13.93 -11.05
CA PRO A 209 -6.20 14.38 -9.68
C PRO A 209 -7.70 14.45 -9.36
N ARG A 210 -8.06 14.19 -8.11
CA ARG A 210 -9.44 14.30 -7.62
C ARG A 210 -9.50 15.39 -6.56
N ASN A 211 -9.87 16.59 -6.98
CA ASN A 211 -10.07 17.69 -6.05
C ASN A 211 -11.42 17.53 -5.33
N ASP A 212 -11.49 17.99 -4.08
CA ASP A 212 -12.70 17.93 -3.26
C ASP A 212 -13.31 16.53 -3.15
N TYR A 213 -12.48 15.47 -3.16
CA TYR A 213 -12.94 14.10 -3.02
C TYR A 213 -13.42 13.87 -1.58
N ARG A 214 -14.69 13.45 -1.44
CA ARG A 214 -15.27 13.15 -0.13
C ARG A 214 -15.07 11.69 0.23
N VAL A 215 -14.52 11.44 1.43
CA VAL A 215 -14.30 10.09 1.97
C VAL A 215 -14.81 10.01 3.41
N GLY A 216 -15.52 8.93 3.73
CA GLY A 216 -16.05 8.70 5.07
C GLY A 216 -14.95 8.43 6.10
N VAL A 217 -15.15 8.91 7.34
CA VAL A 217 -14.27 8.64 8.48
C VAL A 217 -15.07 8.29 9.75
N PRO A 218 -14.51 7.47 10.67
CA PRO A 218 -15.26 6.96 11.81
C PRO A 218 -15.38 7.93 12.98
N ALA A 219 -14.65 9.05 12.99
CA ALA A 219 -14.61 9.96 14.13
C ALA A 219 -14.42 11.40 13.70
N THR A 220 -15.03 12.31 14.49
CA THR A 220 -14.88 13.76 14.34
C THR A 220 -13.50 14.23 14.79
N GLY A 221 -12.97 15.24 14.12
CA GLY A 221 -11.73 15.93 14.48
C GLY A 221 -10.82 16.17 13.29
N ARG A 222 -9.61 16.61 13.61
CA ARG A 222 -8.56 16.82 12.61
C ARG A 222 -7.89 15.48 12.23
N TRP A 223 -7.80 15.27 10.93
CA TRP A 223 -7.04 14.16 10.35
C TRP A 223 -5.77 14.72 9.71
N GLU A 224 -4.62 14.36 10.29
CA GLU A 224 -3.30 14.78 9.86
C GLU A 224 -2.85 13.94 8.66
N GLU A 225 -2.41 14.58 7.57
CA GLU A 225 -1.73 13.91 6.47
C GLU A 225 -0.32 13.51 6.93
N LEU A 226 -0.08 12.22 7.12
CA LEU A 226 1.20 11.70 7.60
C LEU A 226 2.17 11.46 6.46
N LEU A 227 1.70 10.86 5.38
CA LEU A 227 2.48 10.58 4.16
C LEU A 227 1.61 10.74 2.92
N ASN A 228 2.25 11.24 1.88
CA ASN A 228 1.66 11.41 0.56
C ASN A 228 2.71 11.00 -0.49
N SER A 229 2.43 9.95 -1.26
CA SER A 229 3.37 9.41 -2.24
C SER A 229 3.66 10.38 -3.40
N ASP A 230 2.85 11.44 -3.56
CA ASP A 230 3.02 12.49 -4.56
C ASP A 230 3.78 13.73 -4.04
N ALA A 231 4.29 13.68 -2.81
CA ALA A 231 5.10 14.78 -2.28
C ALA A 231 6.38 14.99 -3.12
N ALA A 232 6.80 16.25 -3.26
CA ALA A 232 7.99 16.62 -4.01
C ALA A 232 9.26 15.90 -3.53
N ALA A 233 9.35 15.59 -2.23
CA ALA A 233 10.46 14.84 -1.63
C ALA A 233 10.65 13.44 -2.24
N TYR A 234 9.61 12.89 -2.85
CA TYR A 234 9.62 11.58 -3.53
C TYR A 234 9.59 11.69 -5.06
N GLY A 235 9.66 12.92 -5.59
CA GLY A 235 9.59 13.19 -7.05
C GLY A 235 8.15 13.23 -7.59
N GLY A 236 7.18 13.52 -6.73
CA GLY A 236 5.78 13.74 -7.10
C GLY A 236 5.49 15.18 -7.54
N SER A 237 4.22 15.45 -7.90
CA SER A 237 3.75 16.77 -8.31
C SER A 237 3.50 17.72 -7.13
N ASN A 238 3.54 17.20 -5.90
CA ASN A 238 3.32 17.93 -4.65
C ASN A 238 1.88 18.43 -4.44
N LEU A 239 0.91 17.77 -5.04
CA LEU A 239 -0.49 17.99 -4.67
C LEU A 239 -0.75 17.30 -3.32
N GLY A 240 -1.38 18.01 -2.37
CA GLY A 240 -1.61 17.48 -1.02
C GLY A 240 -2.66 18.27 -0.25
N ASN A 241 -2.75 18.02 1.05
CA ASN A 241 -3.83 18.49 1.90
C ASN A 241 -3.37 19.47 3.01
N ASP A 242 -2.30 20.20 2.78
CA ASP A 242 -1.76 21.22 3.72
C ASP A 242 -1.53 20.68 5.14
N GLY A 243 -1.10 19.42 5.23
CA GLY A 243 -0.84 18.72 6.49
C GLY A 243 -2.08 18.17 7.19
N GLY A 244 -3.25 18.19 6.55
CA GLY A 244 -4.46 17.53 7.05
C GLY A 244 -5.76 18.30 6.83
N ARG A 245 -6.87 17.68 7.20
CA ARG A 245 -8.23 18.20 7.05
C ARG A 245 -9.03 18.02 8.33
N GLU A 246 -9.99 18.93 8.57
CA GLU A 246 -11.02 18.76 9.59
C GLU A 246 -12.19 17.97 9.03
N THR A 247 -12.86 17.21 9.88
CA THR A 247 -14.09 16.49 9.48
C THR A 247 -15.25 17.44 9.26
N GLU A 248 -16.10 17.05 8.34
CA GLU A 248 -17.43 17.62 8.17
C GLU A 248 -18.49 16.65 8.68
N GLY A 249 -19.54 17.17 9.34
CA GLY A 249 -20.70 16.40 9.81
C GLY A 249 -21.61 15.93 8.66
N GLN A 250 -21.04 15.62 7.49
CA GLN A 250 -21.75 15.11 6.34
C GLN A 250 -21.39 13.64 6.16
N PRO A 251 -22.36 12.71 6.21
CA PRO A 251 -22.10 11.28 6.03
C PRO A 251 -21.56 10.96 4.63
N ALA A 252 -20.61 10.01 4.57
CA ALA A 252 -20.10 9.43 3.34
C ALA A 252 -19.67 7.97 3.57
N ASP A 253 -19.73 7.13 2.53
CA ASP A 253 -19.28 5.74 2.54
C ASP A 253 -19.83 4.91 3.72
N GLY A 254 -21.05 5.23 4.19
CA GLY A 254 -21.69 4.58 5.33
C GLY A 254 -21.17 4.99 6.71
N LEU A 255 -20.35 6.04 6.78
CA LEU A 255 -19.84 6.64 8.03
C LEU A 255 -20.46 8.02 8.25
N GLU A 256 -20.65 8.41 9.53
CA GLU A 256 -21.36 9.64 9.94
C GLU A 256 -20.57 10.92 9.68
N GLN A 257 -19.25 10.82 9.55
CA GLN A 257 -18.34 11.92 9.31
C GLN A 257 -17.60 11.71 8.00
N SER A 258 -17.13 12.80 7.40
CA SER A 258 -16.28 12.71 6.21
C SER A 258 -15.18 13.77 6.20
N LEU A 259 -14.19 13.52 5.37
CA LEU A 259 -13.18 14.49 4.96
C LEU A 259 -13.41 14.88 3.51
N VAL A 260 -13.14 16.14 3.19
CA VAL A 260 -12.98 16.61 1.80
C VAL A 260 -11.48 16.79 1.55
N ILE A 261 -10.93 15.99 0.66
CA ILE A 261 -9.49 15.90 0.41
C ILE A 261 -9.16 16.06 -1.06
N ASP A 262 -7.94 16.51 -1.33
CA ASP A 262 -7.37 16.50 -2.66
C ASP A 262 -6.55 15.22 -2.84
N LEU A 263 -6.95 14.36 -3.80
CA LEU A 263 -6.23 13.14 -4.13
C LEU A 263 -5.30 13.39 -5.31
N PRO A 264 -3.99 13.27 -5.10
CA PRO A 264 -3.02 13.39 -6.17
C PRO A 264 -3.18 12.29 -7.23
N PRO A 265 -2.65 12.50 -8.44
CA PRO A 265 -2.68 11.50 -9.51
C PRO A 265 -1.73 10.34 -9.18
N LEU A 266 -2.15 9.09 -9.44
CA LEU A 266 -1.35 7.88 -9.23
C LEU A 266 -0.68 7.87 -7.84
N ALA A 267 -1.47 8.13 -6.80
CA ALA A 267 -0.93 8.35 -5.47
C ALA A 267 -1.71 7.67 -4.36
N LEU A 268 -1.02 7.49 -3.24
CA LEU A 268 -1.55 7.02 -1.97
C LEU A 268 -1.29 8.09 -0.91
N VAL A 269 -2.34 8.41 -0.15
CA VAL A 269 -2.28 9.37 0.97
C VAL A 269 -2.71 8.67 2.25
N ILE A 270 -1.99 8.92 3.33
CA ILE A 270 -2.24 8.33 4.65
C ILE A 270 -2.57 9.44 5.63
N PHE A 271 -3.74 9.33 6.25
CA PHE A 271 -4.17 10.23 7.32
C PHE A 271 -4.27 9.50 8.65
N ARG A 272 -4.04 10.26 9.72
CA ARG A 272 -4.24 9.82 11.10
C ARG A 272 -5.17 10.78 11.81
N LEU A 273 -6.12 10.25 12.59
CA LEU A 273 -6.88 11.07 13.51
C LEU A 273 -5.94 11.66 14.55
N ALA A 274 -5.86 12.98 14.62
CA ALA A 274 -5.07 13.67 15.63
C ALA A 274 -5.61 13.31 17.02
N ASN A 275 -4.72 12.94 17.94
CA ASN A 275 -5.11 12.78 19.33
C ASN A 275 -5.59 14.15 19.84
N LEU A 276 -6.82 14.24 20.31
CA LEU A 276 -7.22 15.39 21.09
C LEU A 276 -6.27 15.47 22.29
N PRO A 277 -5.70 16.64 22.61
CA PRO A 277 -4.96 16.78 23.86
C PRO A 277 -5.89 16.36 24.98
N LEU A 278 -5.42 15.45 25.83
CA LEU A 278 -6.10 15.12 27.08
C LEU A 278 -6.35 16.44 27.82
N GLN A 279 -7.63 16.82 27.94
CA GLN A 279 -8.05 17.98 28.71
C GLN A 279 -7.84 17.73 30.21
#